data_bac2c3179b00af5ff830da0ec173bc66
#
_entry.id   bac2c3179b00af5ff830da0ec173bc66
#
_cell.length_a   1.000
_cell.length_b   1.000
_cell.length_c   1.000
_cell.angle_alpha   90.00
_cell.angle_beta   90.00
_cell.angle_gamma   90.00
#
_symmetry.space_group_name_H-M   'P 1'
#
loop_
_entity.id
_entity.type
_entity.pdbx_description
1 polymer ?
#
loop_
_entity_poly.entity_id
_entity_poly.type
_entity_poly.pdbx_seq_one_letter_code
_entity_poly.pdbx_strand_id
1 'polypeptide(L)'
;EEKFEGARNKRIKLDQRPMDADKFLRKTGKHISWVAIALLTSLTFVGYFVPIGELFIDFFTFNAGFWSVFWILFFTVCTYGNAGYMREIMCTHMCPYARFQSAMFDKDTFTVAYDAKRGENRGPRSRKLSLEAAKEKGLGECVDCNLCVQVCPTGIDIRNGLQYECISCG
;
A
#
# COMPACT_ATOMS: atom_id res chain seq x y z
N GLU A 1 -0.25 -9.81 -4.03
CA GLU A 1 0.56 -10.04 -2.82
C GLU A 1 -0.04 -11.16 -1.97
N GLU A 2 -1.30 -11.10 -1.61
CA GLU A 2 -1.96 -12.08 -0.74
C GLU A 2 -1.90 -13.53 -1.24
N LYS A 3 -1.91 -13.76 -2.57
CA LYS A 3 -1.77 -15.10 -3.15
C LYS A 3 -0.40 -15.74 -2.89
N PHE A 4 0.67 -14.95 -2.82
CA PHE A 4 2.04 -15.44 -2.65
C PHE A 4 2.50 -15.42 -1.19
N GLU A 5 2.25 -14.35 -0.48
CA GLU A 5 2.72 -14.15 0.89
C GLU A 5 1.63 -14.41 1.95
N GLY A 6 0.37 -14.58 1.51
CA GLY A 6 -0.80 -14.77 2.37
C GLY A 6 -1.32 -13.49 3.00
N ALA A 7 -2.30 -13.63 3.90
CA ALA A 7 -2.87 -12.51 4.62
C ALA A 7 -1.81 -11.75 5.42
N ARG A 8 -2.07 -10.47 5.71
CA ARG A 8 -1.14 -9.53 6.36
C ARG A 8 -0.40 -10.09 7.58
N ASN A 9 -1.12 -10.75 8.49
CA ASN A 9 -0.52 -11.34 9.68
C ASN A 9 0.48 -12.46 9.36
N LYS A 10 0.24 -13.23 8.28
CA LYS A 10 1.16 -14.25 7.78
C LYS A 10 2.38 -13.62 7.15
N ARG A 11 2.21 -12.51 6.43
CA ARG A 11 3.30 -11.74 5.80
C ARG A 11 4.26 -11.16 6.84
N ILE A 12 3.74 -10.54 7.91
CA ILE A 12 4.57 -10.01 9.00
C ILE A 12 5.39 -11.13 9.65
N LYS A 13 4.77 -12.30 9.92
CA LYS A 13 5.49 -13.47 10.44
C LYS A 13 6.53 -14.02 9.46
N LEU A 14 6.23 -13.98 8.16
CA LEU A 14 7.15 -14.41 7.11
C LEU A 14 8.38 -13.48 7.03
N ASP A 15 8.17 -12.18 7.17
CA ASP A 15 9.26 -11.19 7.14
C ASP A 15 10.20 -11.31 8.34
N GLN A 16 9.68 -11.66 9.51
CA GLN A 16 10.48 -11.89 10.73
C GLN A 16 11.29 -13.19 10.72
N ARG A 17 10.96 -14.16 9.86
CA ARG A 17 11.71 -15.41 9.74
C ARG A 17 13.05 -15.19 9.02
N PRO A 18 14.08 -16.01 9.34
CA PRO A 18 15.32 -16.03 8.56
C PRO A 18 15.04 -16.41 7.10
N MET A 19 15.98 -16.15 6.21
CA MET A 19 15.87 -16.51 4.79
C MET A 19 15.82 -18.03 4.64
N ASP A 20 14.66 -18.53 4.25
CA ASP A 20 14.41 -19.94 3.94
C ASP A 20 14.02 -20.08 2.47
N ALA A 21 14.19 -21.27 1.89
CA ALA A 21 13.85 -21.56 0.49
C ALA A 21 12.39 -21.22 0.17
N ASP A 22 11.45 -21.52 1.07
CA ASP A 22 10.03 -21.14 0.92
C ASP A 22 9.82 -19.62 0.89
N LYS A 23 10.52 -18.88 1.76
CA LYS A 23 10.48 -17.41 1.78
C LYS A 23 11.03 -16.82 0.47
N PHE A 24 12.14 -17.36 0.00
CA PHE A 24 12.76 -16.92 -1.26
C PHE A 24 11.81 -17.16 -2.45
N LEU A 25 11.23 -18.36 -2.56
CA LEU A 25 10.31 -18.70 -3.64
C LEU A 25 9.07 -17.80 -3.67
N ARG A 26 8.47 -17.52 -2.50
CA ARG A 26 7.30 -16.63 -2.38
C ARG A 26 7.63 -15.20 -2.76
N LYS A 27 8.76 -14.66 -2.30
CA LYS A 27 9.21 -13.31 -2.66
C LYS A 27 9.55 -13.21 -4.14
N THR A 28 10.27 -14.17 -4.68
CA THR A 28 10.59 -14.21 -6.12
C THR A 28 9.33 -14.30 -6.98
N GLY A 29 8.38 -15.16 -6.63
CA GLY A 29 7.10 -15.28 -7.34
C GLY A 29 6.30 -13.97 -7.33
N LYS A 30 6.31 -13.24 -6.22
CA LYS A 30 5.71 -11.90 -6.13
C LYS A 30 6.37 -10.92 -7.10
N HIS A 31 7.70 -10.82 -7.07
CA HIS A 31 8.44 -9.87 -7.93
C HIS A 31 8.31 -10.22 -9.41
N ILE A 32 8.35 -11.50 -9.78
CA ILE A 32 8.10 -11.94 -11.16
C ILE A 32 6.72 -11.50 -11.63
N SER A 33 5.68 -11.72 -10.80
CA SER A 33 4.32 -11.29 -11.14
C SER A 33 4.21 -9.77 -11.28
N TRP A 34 4.89 -9.00 -10.43
CA TRP A 34 4.90 -7.55 -10.54
C TRP A 34 5.58 -7.06 -11.81
N VAL A 35 6.73 -7.64 -12.16
CA VAL A 35 7.44 -7.32 -13.41
C VAL A 35 6.59 -7.69 -14.62
N ALA A 36 5.94 -8.86 -14.62
CA ALA A 36 5.06 -9.29 -15.71
C ALA A 36 3.89 -8.31 -15.91
N ILE A 37 3.23 -7.89 -14.83
CA ILE A 37 2.13 -6.91 -14.89
C ILE A 37 2.66 -5.56 -15.39
N ALA A 38 3.79 -5.08 -14.86
CA ALA A 38 4.40 -3.83 -15.28
C ALA A 38 4.78 -3.84 -16.77
N LEU A 39 5.34 -4.95 -17.24
CA LEU A 39 5.68 -5.14 -18.66
C LEU A 39 4.44 -5.13 -19.56
N LEU A 40 3.39 -5.87 -19.19
CA LEU A 40 2.13 -5.88 -19.93
C LEU A 40 1.50 -4.47 -19.99
N THR A 41 1.50 -3.75 -18.87
CA THR A 41 1.01 -2.36 -18.81
C THR A 41 1.81 -1.45 -19.74
N SER A 42 3.13 -1.58 -19.76
CA SER A 42 4.03 -0.79 -20.60
C SER A 42 3.85 -1.10 -22.08
N LEU A 43 3.72 -2.38 -22.43
CA LEU A 43 3.41 -2.82 -23.81
C LEU A 43 2.07 -2.25 -24.28
N THR A 44 1.05 -2.28 -23.43
CA THR A 44 -0.27 -1.71 -23.76
C THR A 44 -0.19 -0.20 -23.98
N PHE A 45 0.58 0.51 -23.14
CA PHE A 45 0.73 1.96 -23.26
C PHE A 45 1.48 2.35 -24.53
N VAL A 46 2.61 1.69 -24.83
CA VAL A 46 3.38 1.95 -26.05
C VAL A 46 2.61 1.51 -27.29
N GLY A 47 1.81 0.43 -27.20
CA GLY A 47 0.92 -0.07 -28.25
C GLY A 47 -0.22 0.89 -28.62
N TYR A 48 -0.45 1.94 -27.83
CA TYR A 48 -1.35 3.02 -28.23
C TYR A 48 -0.76 3.90 -29.36
N PHE A 49 0.57 4.02 -29.40
CA PHE A 49 1.29 4.84 -30.40
C PHE A 49 1.83 4.03 -31.57
N VAL A 50 2.00 2.71 -31.39
CA VAL A 50 2.53 1.79 -32.40
C VAL A 50 1.53 0.63 -32.52
N PRO A 51 1.29 0.07 -33.74
CA PRO A 51 0.39 -1.06 -33.92
C PRO A 51 0.74 -2.21 -32.98
N ILE A 52 -0.17 -2.55 -32.06
CA ILE A 52 0.09 -3.47 -30.96
C ILE A 52 0.45 -4.90 -31.43
N GLY A 53 -0.12 -5.33 -32.57
CA GLY A 53 0.15 -6.66 -33.12
C GLY A 53 1.59 -6.81 -33.58
N GLU A 54 2.12 -5.80 -34.27
CA GLU A 54 3.52 -5.78 -34.71
C GLU A 54 4.46 -5.58 -33.53
N LEU A 55 4.14 -4.63 -32.65
CA LEU A 55 4.95 -4.34 -31.46
C LEU A 55 5.15 -5.57 -30.56
N PHE A 56 4.08 -6.36 -30.37
CA PHE A 56 4.16 -7.55 -29.54
C PHE A 56 5.06 -8.61 -30.14
N ILE A 57 4.91 -8.89 -31.44
CA ILE A 57 5.74 -9.85 -32.16
C ILE A 57 7.18 -9.37 -32.20
N ASP A 58 7.43 -8.13 -32.55
CA ASP A 58 8.76 -7.55 -32.69
C ASP A 58 9.50 -7.48 -31.34
N PHE A 59 8.78 -7.22 -30.26
CA PHE A 59 9.37 -7.22 -28.91
C PHE A 59 9.87 -8.61 -28.52
N PHE A 60 9.09 -9.68 -28.75
CA PHE A 60 9.48 -11.03 -28.41
C PHE A 60 10.44 -11.67 -29.43
N THR A 61 10.51 -11.18 -30.67
CA THR A 61 11.49 -11.60 -31.68
C THR A 61 12.77 -10.76 -31.68
N PHE A 62 12.89 -9.79 -30.76
CA PHE A 62 14.02 -8.86 -30.65
C PHE A 62 14.26 -7.98 -31.89
N ASN A 63 13.24 -7.78 -32.70
CA ASN A 63 13.26 -6.92 -33.91
C ASN A 63 12.67 -5.52 -33.64
N ALA A 64 12.21 -5.25 -32.43
CA ALA A 64 11.60 -3.96 -32.08
C ALA A 64 12.60 -2.82 -32.21
N GLY A 65 12.14 -1.70 -32.76
CA GLY A 65 12.96 -0.48 -32.89
C GLY A 65 13.49 0.00 -31.52
N PHE A 66 14.68 0.56 -31.51
CA PHE A 66 15.37 1.03 -30.30
C PHE A 66 14.48 1.92 -29.42
N TRP A 67 13.74 2.86 -30.00
CA TRP A 67 12.85 3.75 -29.27
C TRP A 67 11.67 3.03 -28.60
N SER A 68 11.09 2.05 -29.27
CA SER A 68 10.00 1.24 -28.70
C SER A 68 10.49 0.45 -27.49
N VAL A 69 11.63 -0.21 -27.60
CA VAL A 69 12.25 -0.96 -26.50
C VAL A 69 12.60 -0.03 -25.33
N PHE A 70 13.20 1.12 -25.60
CA PHE A 70 13.55 2.12 -24.59
C PHE A 70 12.32 2.54 -23.77
N TRP A 71 11.22 2.91 -24.43
CA TRP A 71 10.00 3.35 -23.74
C TRP A 71 9.31 2.21 -22.99
N ILE A 72 9.28 0.99 -23.54
CA ILE A 72 8.73 -0.19 -22.83
C ILE A 72 9.51 -0.43 -21.55
N LEU A 73 10.83 -0.45 -21.58
CA LEU A 73 11.66 -0.65 -20.40
C LEU A 73 11.52 0.49 -19.40
N PHE A 74 11.52 1.72 -19.87
CA PHE A 74 11.33 2.91 -19.04
C PHE A 74 10.02 2.85 -18.25
N PHE A 75 8.90 2.64 -18.94
CA PHE A 75 7.60 2.53 -18.26
C PHE A 75 7.49 1.29 -17.38
N THR A 76 8.12 0.18 -17.75
CA THR A 76 8.17 -1.01 -16.90
C THR A 76 8.87 -0.73 -15.58
N VAL A 77 10.03 -0.09 -15.61
CA VAL A 77 10.79 0.27 -14.40
C VAL A 77 10.00 1.29 -13.56
N CYS A 78 9.44 2.31 -14.17
CA CYS A 78 8.61 3.31 -13.47
C CYS A 78 7.37 2.68 -12.81
N THR A 79 6.65 1.83 -13.54
CA THR A 79 5.46 1.15 -13.01
C THR A 79 5.83 0.20 -11.86
N TYR A 80 6.88 -0.59 -12.03
CA TYR A 80 7.36 -1.50 -11.01
C TYR A 80 7.81 -0.74 -9.74
N GLY A 81 8.56 0.34 -9.89
CA GLY A 81 9.03 1.17 -8.77
C GLY A 81 7.86 1.85 -8.03
N ASN A 82 6.97 2.49 -8.78
CA ASN A 82 5.83 3.21 -8.20
C ASN A 82 4.82 2.26 -7.53
N ALA A 83 4.42 1.20 -8.20
CA ALA A 83 3.43 0.27 -7.66
C ALA A 83 3.99 -0.66 -6.57
N GLY A 84 5.28 -1.00 -6.64
CA GLY A 84 5.91 -1.94 -5.72
C GLY A 84 6.45 -1.27 -4.45
N TYR A 85 7.18 -0.17 -4.60
CA TYR A 85 7.95 0.44 -3.50
C TYR A 85 7.43 1.81 -3.07
N MET A 86 6.93 2.61 -4.01
CA MET A 86 6.57 4.01 -3.74
C MET A 86 5.07 4.24 -3.58
N ARG A 87 4.28 3.18 -3.41
CA ARG A 87 2.82 3.26 -3.36
C ARG A 87 2.31 4.24 -2.31
N GLU A 88 2.84 4.19 -1.09
CA GLU A 88 2.45 5.08 0.00
C GLU A 88 2.89 6.52 -0.28
N ILE A 89 4.11 6.70 -0.78
CA ILE A 89 4.66 8.01 -1.14
C ILE A 89 3.87 8.65 -2.28
N MET A 90 3.44 7.87 -3.27
CA MET A 90 2.58 8.37 -4.36
C MET A 90 1.24 8.89 -3.85
N CYS A 91 0.61 8.17 -2.91
CA CYS A 91 -0.66 8.59 -2.32
C CYS A 91 -0.52 9.85 -1.46
N THR A 92 0.60 9.99 -0.73
CA THR A 92 0.80 11.11 0.20
C THR A 92 1.33 12.38 -0.46
N HIS A 93 2.17 12.26 -1.50
CA HIS A 93 2.88 13.40 -2.07
C HIS A 93 2.46 13.77 -3.49
N MET A 94 2.13 12.79 -4.33
CA MET A 94 1.89 13.02 -5.75
C MET A 94 0.41 13.00 -6.13
N CYS A 95 -0.42 12.22 -5.41
CA CYS A 95 -1.84 12.10 -5.72
C CYS A 95 -2.62 13.30 -5.17
N PRO A 96 -3.25 14.12 -6.01
CA PRO A 96 -4.00 15.30 -5.54
C PRO A 96 -5.35 14.93 -4.91
N TYR A 97 -5.77 13.65 -5.00
CA TYR A 97 -7.09 13.19 -4.55
C TYR A 97 -7.37 13.51 -3.09
N ALA A 98 -6.44 13.22 -2.19
CA ALA A 98 -6.62 13.46 -0.76
C ALA A 98 -6.82 14.94 -0.44
N ARG A 99 -6.17 15.83 -1.16
CA ARG A 99 -6.34 17.30 -1.01
C ARG A 99 -7.70 17.77 -1.52
N PHE A 100 -8.16 17.25 -2.66
CA PHE A 100 -9.51 17.54 -3.15
C PHE A 100 -10.57 17.01 -2.20
N GLN A 101 -10.40 15.79 -1.71
CA GLN A 101 -11.31 15.18 -0.74
C GLN A 101 -11.40 16.01 0.54
N SER A 102 -10.27 16.47 1.08
CA SER A 102 -10.26 17.29 2.32
C SER A 102 -10.99 18.63 2.16
N ALA A 103 -11.00 19.21 0.96
CA ALA A 103 -11.73 20.46 0.67
C ALA A 103 -13.25 20.21 0.51
N MET A 104 -13.69 18.98 0.27
CA MET A 104 -15.09 18.58 0.12
C MET A 104 -15.74 18.14 1.42
N PHE A 105 -15.00 18.07 2.53
CA PHE A 105 -15.57 17.66 3.82
C PHE A 105 -16.54 18.72 4.36
N ASP A 106 -17.69 18.26 4.79
CA ASP A 106 -18.68 19.02 5.51
C ASP A 106 -19.06 18.31 6.82
N LYS A 107 -20.05 18.86 7.53
CA LYS A 107 -20.48 18.34 8.84
C LYS A 107 -21.09 16.94 8.77
N ASP A 108 -21.65 16.58 7.62
CA ASP A 108 -22.38 15.32 7.41
C ASP A 108 -21.49 14.24 6.75
N THR A 109 -20.22 14.58 6.43
CA THR A 109 -19.28 13.66 5.82
C THR A 109 -18.85 12.58 6.82
N PHE A 110 -19.06 11.31 6.44
CA PHE A 110 -18.61 10.19 7.24
C PHE A 110 -17.06 10.08 7.20
N THR A 111 -16.43 10.22 8.37
CA THR A 111 -14.97 10.17 8.51
C THR A 111 -14.56 9.16 9.56
N VAL A 112 -13.38 8.55 9.34
CA VAL A 112 -12.72 7.74 10.37
C VAL A 112 -11.80 8.64 11.17
N ALA A 113 -12.08 8.80 12.46
CA ALA A 113 -11.30 9.64 13.34
C ALA A 113 -10.97 8.94 14.65
N TYR A 114 -9.86 9.35 15.28
CA TYR A 114 -9.50 8.88 16.61
C TYR A 114 -10.14 9.80 17.68
N ASP A 115 -10.89 9.20 18.59
CA ASP A 115 -11.45 9.91 19.73
C ASP A 115 -10.42 9.97 20.89
N ALA A 116 -9.77 11.10 21.03
CA ALA A 116 -8.77 11.31 22.07
C ALA A 116 -9.37 11.25 23.49
N LYS A 117 -10.62 11.69 23.68
CA LYS A 117 -11.28 11.65 25.01
C LYS A 117 -11.47 10.22 25.52
N ARG A 118 -11.70 9.29 24.60
CA ARG A 118 -11.90 7.87 24.90
C ARG A 118 -10.59 7.08 24.89
N GLY A 119 -9.66 7.44 24.02
CA GLY A 119 -8.45 6.68 23.73
C GLY A 119 -7.23 7.03 24.57
N GLU A 120 -7.12 8.25 25.09
CA GLU A 120 -6.04 8.67 25.97
C GLU A 120 -6.33 8.19 27.43
N ASN A 121 -5.36 7.82 28.25
CA ASN A 121 -3.93 7.64 28.04
C ASN A 121 -3.66 6.26 27.40
N ARG A 122 -2.90 6.24 26.32
CA ARG A 122 -2.57 5.01 25.59
C ARG A 122 -1.61 4.12 26.38
N GLY A 123 -1.86 2.82 26.38
CA GLY A 123 -0.93 1.89 27.02
C GLY A 123 -1.30 0.42 26.82
N PRO A 124 -0.33 -0.50 26.97
CA PRO A 124 -0.56 -1.91 26.84
C PRO A 124 -1.53 -2.42 27.91
N ARG A 125 -2.59 -3.09 27.49
CA ARG A 125 -3.60 -3.64 28.37
C ARG A 125 -3.70 -5.16 28.22
N SER A 126 -3.73 -5.88 29.34
CA SER A 126 -4.03 -7.31 29.33
C SER A 126 -5.48 -7.55 28.91
N ARG A 127 -5.72 -8.58 28.08
CA ARG A 127 -7.08 -8.98 27.64
C ARG A 127 -8.02 -9.36 28.81
N LYS A 128 -7.47 -9.68 29.97
CA LYS A 128 -8.24 -10.06 31.18
C LYS A 128 -8.69 -8.85 32.00
N LEU A 129 -8.19 -7.65 31.73
CA LEU A 129 -8.53 -6.45 32.45
C LEU A 129 -9.84 -5.85 31.89
N SER A 130 -10.84 -5.64 32.77
CA SER A 130 -12.09 -4.97 32.37
C SER A 130 -11.83 -3.49 32.01
N LEU A 131 -12.74 -2.90 31.23
CA LEU A 131 -12.65 -1.48 30.83
C LEU A 131 -12.70 -0.56 32.05
N GLU A 132 -13.51 -0.91 33.05
CA GLU A 132 -13.66 -0.15 34.29
C GLU A 132 -12.39 -0.13 35.13
N ALA A 133 -11.79 -1.30 35.33
CA ALA A 133 -10.51 -1.43 36.04
C ALA A 133 -9.33 -0.79 35.29
N ALA A 134 -9.41 -0.64 33.97
CA ALA A 134 -8.42 0.10 33.19
C ALA A 134 -8.57 1.60 33.39
N LYS A 135 -9.80 2.13 33.46
CA LYS A 135 -10.09 3.55 33.73
C LYS A 135 -9.66 3.96 35.12
N GLU A 136 -9.83 3.10 36.14
CA GLU A 136 -9.33 3.33 37.51
C GLU A 136 -7.80 3.46 37.53
N LYS A 137 -7.09 2.79 36.65
CA LYS A 137 -5.63 2.90 36.48
C LYS A 137 -5.20 4.07 35.58
N GLY A 138 -6.14 4.91 35.16
CA GLY A 138 -5.88 6.06 34.30
C GLY A 138 -5.52 5.67 32.85
N LEU A 139 -5.83 4.43 32.40
CA LEU A 139 -5.61 3.99 31.05
C LEU A 139 -6.86 4.20 30.19
N GLY A 140 -6.67 4.75 28.99
CA GLY A 140 -7.72 4.87 27.98
C GLY A 140 -8.06 3.55 27.27
N GLU A 141 -8.98 3.60 26.34
CA GLU A 141 -9.39 2.41 25.59
C GLU A 141 -8.37 1.99 24.51
N CYS A 142 -7.46 2.86 24.11
CA CYS A 142 -6.42 2.57 23.15
C CYS A 142 -5.28 1.75 23.77
N VAL A 143 -5.04 0.55 23.25
CA VAL A 143 -3.97 -0.36 23.73
C VAL A 143 -2.62 -0.12 23.07
N ASP A 144 -2.49 0.90 22.24
CA ASP A 144 -1.27 1.30 21.51
C ASP A 144 -0.64 0.17 20.65
N CYS A 145 -1.46 -0.64 20.03
CA CYS A 145 -1.01 -1.79 19.24
C CYS A 145 -0.54 -1.44 17.82
N ASN A 146 -0.61 -0.18 17.40
CA ASN A 146 -0.25 0.32 16.07
C ASN A 146 -0.99 -0.34 14.87
N LEU A 147 -2.02 -1.13 15.10
CA LEU A 147 -2.74 -1.80 14.03
C LEU A 147 -3.43 -0.81 13.09
N CYS A 148 -3.99 0.29 13.61
CA CYS A 148 -4.61 1.34 12.81
C CYS A 148 -3.63 1.98 11.82
N VAL A 149 -2.39 2.23 12.23
CA VAL A 149 -1.33 2.75 11.35
C VAL A 149 -0.91 1.70 10.32
N GLN A 150 -0.76 0.47 10.76
CA GLN A 150 -0.34 -0.62 9.87
C GLN A 150 -1.40 -0.98 8.81
N VAL A 151 -2.70 -0.85 9.09
CA VAL A 151 -3.76 -1.13 8.08
C VAL A 151 -4.00 0.07 7.17
N CYS A 152 -3.53 1.26 7.53
CA CYS A 152 -3.73 2.46 6.74
C CYS A 152 -3.06 2.32 5.36
N PRO A 153 -3.80 2.46 4.25
CA PRO A 153 -3.23 2.35 2.91
C PRO A 153 -2.28 3.51 2.56
N THR A 154 -2.43 4.66 3.21
CA THR A 154 -1.57 5.85 3.04
C THR A 154 -0.47 5.94 4.09
N GLY A 155 -0.42 5.02 5.06
CA GLY A 155 0.63 4.97 6.07
C GLY A 155 0.57 6.07 7.13
N ILE A 156 -0.56 6.78 7.26
CA ILE A 156 -0.73 7.85 8.25
C ILE A 156 -1.04 7.31 9.64
N ASP A 157 -0.65 8.05 10.68
CA ASP A 157 -1.06 7.77 12.05
C ASP A 157 -2.32 8.58 12.41
N ILE A 158 -3.48 7.92 12.33
CA ILE A 158 -4.78 8.53 12.61
C ILE A 158 -4.91 9.04 14.06
N ARG A 159 -4.07 8.56 14.99
CA ARG A 159 -4.07 9.00 16.39
C ARG A 159 -3.59 10.44 16.57
N ASN A 160 -2.90 11.00 15.59
CA ASN A 160 -2.44 12.39 15.56
C ASN A 160 -3.50 13.35 15.01
N GLY A 161 -4.74 12.91 14.87
CA GLY A 161 -5.85 13.65 14.30
C GLY A 161 -6.07 13.39 12.81
N LEU A 162 -7.07 14.07 12.25
CA LEU A 162 -7.37 13.97 10.83
C LEU A 162 -6.28 14.66 10.02
N GLN A 163 -5.68 13.94 9.07
CA GLN A 163 -4.62 14.42 8.20
C GLN A 163 -5.12 14.54 6.76
N TYR A 164 -4.53 15.46 5.99
CA TYR A 164 -4.92 15.70 4.59
C TYR A 164 -4.78 14.45 3.70
N GLU A 165 -3.84 13.59 4.02
CA GLU A 165 -3.58 12.35 3.29
C GLU A 165 -4.58 11.23 3.61
N CYS A 166 -5.49 11.45 4.54
CA CYS A 166 -6.53 10.50 4.88
C CYS A 166 -7.54 10.37 3.73
N ILE A 167 -7.71 9.14 3.23
CA ILE A 167 -8.68 8.83 2.15
C ILE A 167 -10.02 8.33 2.68
N SER A 168 -10.25 8.40 3.98
CA SER A 168 -11.50 7.96 4.65
C SER A 168 -11.97 6.58 4.18
N CYS A 169 -11.06 5.60 4.21
CA CYS A 169 -11.31 4.27 3.63
C CYS A 169 -12.29 3.39 4.44
N GLY A 170 -12.70 3.80 5.66
CA GLY A 170 -13.72 3.15 6.47
C GLY A 170 -13.27 1.85 7.15
#